data_8c3ff9269f33c3bc4e3e9cb420677574
#
_entry.id   8c3ff9269f33c3bc4e3e9cb420677574
#
_cell.length_a   1.000
_cell.length_b   1.000
_cell.length_c   1.000
_cell.angle_alpha   90.00
_cell.angle_beta   90.00
_cell.angle_gamma   90.00
#
_symmetry.space_group_name_H-M   'P 1'
#
loop_
_entity.id
_entity.type
_entity.pdbx_description
1 polymer ?
#
loop_
_entity_poly.entity_id
_entity_poly.type
_entity_poly.pdbx_seq_one_letter_code
_entity_poly.pdbx_strand_id
1 'polypeptide(L)'
;MLYGIDINYYFRLNFGGFIKIIDALGGITINSDYEFDSKNVSGYHFNKGENYVNGEQALAFCRERYSFSEGDRQRGRNQMAVIQGVVDKITSPDLLKNYLSVMDSLEGCFETNVPYDIIASLVRDQLDEGGSWQVLSYSVDGTGDNQKPYSMSQTAYVTVSYTHLTLPTT
;
A
#
# COMPACT_ATOMS: atom_id res chain seq x y z
N MET A 1 -21.44 -5.88 -10.64
CA MET A 1 -20.00 -6.01 -10.31
C MET A 1 -19.24 -5.06 -11.22
N LEU A 2 -18.47 -4.08 -10.68
CA LEU A 2 -17.86 -3.03 -11.51
C LEU A 2 -16.69 -3.57 -12.37
N TYR A 3 -15.87 -4.47 -11.79
CA TYR A 3 -14.67 -4.99 -12.45
C TYR A 3 -14.68 -6.50 -12.71
N GLY A 4 -15.74 -7.21 -12.33
CA GLY A 4 -15.82 -8.67 -12.53
C GLY A 4 -14.79 -9.47 -11.74
N ILE A 5 -14.23 -8.91 -10.69
CA ILE A 5 -13.19 -9.53 -9.85
C ILE A 5 -13.82 -10.04 -8.57
N ASP A 6 -13.54 -11.29 -8.21
CA ASP A 6 -13.91 -11.85 -6.92
C ASP A 6 -12.86 -11.50 -5.87
N ILE A 7 -13.33 -10.99 -4.71
CA ILE A 7 -12.47 -10.66 -3.57
C ILE A 7 -12.62 -11.76 -2.53
N ASN A 8 -11.59 -12.58 -2.34
CA ASN A 8 -11.59 -13.71 -1.42
C ASN A 8 -11.13 -13.30 -0.03
N TYR A 9 -10.13 -12.44 0.05
CA TYR A 9 -9.53 -12.00 1.31
C TYR A 9 -9.47 -10.50 1.39
N TYR A 10 -9.48 -9.98 2.63
CA TYR A 10 -9.29 -8.56 2.89
C TYR A 10 -8.27 -8.35 4.03
N PHE A 11 -7.69 -7.18 4.02
CA PHE A 11 -6.83 -6.67 5.08
C PHE A 11 -7.26 -5.25 5.42
N ARG A 12 -7.70 -5.01 6.65
CA ARG A 12 -8.20 -3.71 7.11
C ARG A 12 -7.37 -3.20 8.26
N LEU A 13 -6.89 -1.97 8.15
CA LEU A 13 -6.14 -1.29 9.20
C LEU A 13 -6.51 0.20 9.24
N ASN A 14 -6.32 0.82 10.39
CA ASN A 14 -6.39 2.27 10.56
C ASN A 14 -4.98 2.89 10.52
N PHE A 15 -4.89 4.21 10.54
CA PHE A 15 -3.61 4.90 10.48
C PHE A 15 -2.67 4.56 11.65
N GLY A 16 -3.21 4.40 12.86
CA GLY A 16 -2.42 3.98 14.02
C GLY A 16 -1.88 2.57 13.87
N GLY A 17 -2.69 1.64 13.36
CA GLY A 17 -2.26 0.28 13.04
C GLY A 17 -1.19 0.27 11.95
N PHE A 18 -1.34 1.08 10.90
CA PHE A 18 -0.34 1.23 9.85
C PHE A 18 1.04 1.68 10.41
N ILE A 19 1.05 2.74 11.24
CA ILE A 19 2.28 3.22 11.88
C ILE A 19 2.93 2.11 12.70
N LYS A 20 2.14 1.45 13.58
CA LYS A 20 2.65 0.38 14.43
C LYS A 20 3.22 -0.81 13.65
N ILE A 21 2.58 -1.18 12.53
CA ILE A 21 3.08 -2.27 11.67
C ILE A 21 4.47 -1.92 11.15
N ILE A 22 4.64 -0.74 10.57
CA ILE A 22 5.93 -0.33 9.99
C ILE A 22 7.01 -0.20 11.07
N ASP A 23 6.66 0.35 12.24
CA ASP A 23 7.60 0.47 13.36
C ASP A 23 7.99 -0.90 13.93
N ALA A 24 7.04 -1.85 14.03
CA ALA A 24 7.32 -3.22 14.45
C ALA A 24 8.23 -3.98 13.46
N LEU A 25 8.13 -3.66 12.17
CA LEU A 25 9.07 -4.15 11.15
C LEU A 25 10.47 -3.49 11.24
N GLY A 26 10.64 -2.51 12.14
CA GLY A 26 11.87 -1.73 12.28
C GLY A 26 12.05 -0.71 11.17
N GLY A 27 10.99 -0.23 10.53
CA GLY A 27 11.00 0.64 9.36
C GLY A 27 11.10 -0.12 8.04
N ILE A 28 10.86 0.61 6.95
CA ILE A 28 10.89 0.09 5.57
C ILE A 28 11.71 1.01 4.66
N THR A 29 12.22 0.46 3.57
CA THR A 29 12.79 1.25 2.47
C THR A 29 11.75 1.44 1.39
N ILE A 30 11.54 2.69 0.98
CA ILE A 30 10.63 3.06 -0.11
C ILE A 30 11.40 3.74 -1.22
N ASN A 31 10.92 3.62 -2.45
CA ASN A 31 11.50 4.33 -3.60
C ASN A 31 10.55 5.45 -4.03
N SER A 32 11.02 6.69 -3.97
CA SER A 32 10.24 7.87 -4.37
C SER A 32 10.57 8.31 -5.80
N ASP A 33 9.55 8.57 -6.60
CA ASP A 33 9.71 9.10 -7.96
C ASP A 33 10.27 10.54 -7.96
N TYR A 34 10.02 11.29 -6.88
CA TYR A 34 10.34 12.71 -6.75
C TYR A 34 10.98 13.03 -5.40
N GLU A 35 11.78 14.09 -5.40
CA GLU A 35 12.16 14.79 -4.18
C GLU A 35 11.08 15.78 -3.80
N PHE A 36 10.62 15.78 -2.54
CA PHE A 36 9.57 16.68 -2.07
C PHE A 36 9.52 16.82 -0.54
N ASP A 37 8.96 17.94 -0.10
CA ASP A 37 8.51 18.14 1.27
C ASP A 37 7.03 17.81 1.40
N SER A 38 6.66 17.06 2.45
CA SER A 38 5.27 16.74 2.71
C SER A 38 4.49 17.98 3.12
N LYS A 39 3.39 18.26 2.41
CA LYS A 39 2.45 19.34 2.72
C LYS A 39 1.30 18.88 3.62
N ASN A 40 0.99 17.58 3.60
CA ASN A 40 -0.04 17.01 4.48
C ASN A 40 0.41 16.92 5.94
N VAL A 41 1.69 16.62 6.16
CA VAL A 41 2.31 16.53 7.48
C VAL A 41 3.64 17.25 7.40
N SER A 42 3.70 18.46 7.98
CA SER A 42 4.89 19.29 7.92
C SER A 42 6.09 18.64 8.64
N GLY A 43 7.29 18.89 8.13
CA GLY A 43 8.53 18.46 8.74
C GLY A 43 9.12 17.17 8.17
N TYR A 44 8.51 16.55 7.18
CA TYR A 44 9.08 15.40 6.49
C TYR A 44 9.52 15.76 5.07
N HIS A 45 10.78 15.44 4.79
CA HIS A 45 11.42 15.55 3.48
C HIS A 45 11.70 14.15 2.93
N PHE A 46 11.47 13.95 1.63
CA PHE A 46 11.75 12.71 0.92
C PHE A 46 12.62 13.01 -0.29
N ASN A 47 13.72 12.26 -0.40
CA ASN A 47 14.60 12.35 -1.56
C ASN A 47 14.02 11.54 -2.73
N LYS A 48 14.38 11.91 -3.95
CA LYS A 48 14.16 11.03 -5.09
C LYS A 48 15.00 9.77 -4.95
N GLY A 49 14.39 8.60 -5.20
CA GLY A 49 15.03 7.30 -5.01
C GLY A 49 14.74 6.71 -3.62
N GLU A 50 15.70 6.00 -3.06
CA GLU A 50 15.54 5.26 -1.82
C GLU A 50 15.45 6.18 -0.59
N ASN A 51 14.46 5.91 0.27
CA ASN A 51 14.28 6.54 1.57
C ASN A 51 13.98 5.44 2.60
N TYR A 52 14.73 5.44 3.70
CA TYR A 52 14.39 4.62 4.85
C TYR A 52 13.43 5.39 5.76
N VAL A 53 12.28 4.81 6.07
CA VAL A 53 11.20 5.51 6.75
C VAL A 53 10.63 4.69 7.92
N ASN A 54 10.26 5.38 8.98
CA ASN A 54 9.45 4.85 10.08
C ASN A 54 7.95 4.93 9.73
N GLY A 55 7.08 4.49 10.65
CA GLY A 55 5.64 4.45 10.42
C GLY A 55 5.01 5.81 10.15
N GLU A 56 5.40 6.86 10.88
CA GLU A 56 4.87 8.21 10.67
C GLU A 56 5.32 8.80 9.32
N GLN A 57 6.58 8.62 8.97
CA GLN A 57 7.12 9.06 7.68
C GLN A 57 6.45 8.32 6.52
N ALA A 58 6.28 7.00 6.63
CA ALA A 58 5.59 6.21 5.62
C ALA A 58 4.12 6.64 5.45
N LEU A 59 3.43 6.97 6.55
CA LEU A 59 2.07 7.49 6.49
C LEU A 59 2.02 8.87 5.81
N ALA A 60 2.95 9.78 6.14
CA ALA A 60 3.06 11.08 5.49
C ALA A 60 3.28 10.93 3.97
N PHE A 61 4.19 10.02 3.56
CA PHE A 61 4.47 9.69 2.17
C PHE A 61 3.24 9.14 1.43
N CYS A 62 2.53 8.16 2.01
CA CYS A 62 1.32 7.57 1.44
C CYS A 62 0.18 8.57 1.23
N ARG A 63 0.10 9.61 2.04
CA ARG A 63 -1.00 10.57 2.03
C ARG A 63 -0.71 11.81 1.21
N GLU A 64 0.55 12.02 0.78
CA GLU A 64 0.93 13.22 0.06
C GLU A 64 0.30 13.25 -1.34
N ARG A 65 -0.30 14.39 -1.66
CA ARG A 65 -0.88 14.66 -2.98
C ARG A 65 -0.68 16.11 -3.43
N TYR A 66 -0.48 17.03 -2.50
CA TYR A 66 -0.43 18.47 -2.80
C TYR A 66 0.95 18.93 -3.29
N SER A 67 1.97 18.11 -3.11
CA SER A 67 3.31 18.39 -3.61
C SER A 67 3.50 18.02 -5.09
N PHE A 68 2.49 17.39 -5.71
CA PHE A 68 2.58 16.87 -7.07
C PHE A 68 1.53 17.47 -8.00
N SER A 69 1.92 17.71 -9.26
CA SER A 69 0.99 18.16 -10.30
C SER A 69 -0.08 17.11 -10.63
N GLU A 70 0.28 15.83 -10.56
CA GLU A 70 -0.64 14.70 -10.79
C GLU A 70 -1.49 14.33 -9.57
N GLY A 71 -1.26 14.99 -8.43
CA GLY A 71 -2.08 14.90 -7.23
C GLY A 71 -2.40 13.48 -6.80
N ASP A 72 -3.62 13.05 -7.08
CA ASP A 72 -4.15 11.75 -6.64
C ASP A 72 -3.46 10.54 -7.29
N ARG A 73 -3.04 10.68 -8.55
CA ARG A 73 -2.32 9.60 -9.26
C ARG A 73 -0.96 9.33 -8.62
N GLN A 74 -0.21 10.40 -8.27
CA GLN A 74 1.07 10.23 -7.57
C GLN A 74 0.86 9.64 -6.17
N ARG A 75 -0.19 10.03 -5.46
CA ARG A 75 -0.54 9.39 -4.20
C ARG A 75 -0.73 7.89 -4.35
N GLY A 76 -1.41 7.43 -5.41
CA GLY A 76 -1.55 6.01 -5.73
C GLY A 76 -0.20 5.32 -5.92
N ARG A 77 0.74 5.93 -6.67
CA ARG A 77 2.11 5.38 -6.84
C ARG A 77 2.88 5.34 -5.52
N ASN A 78 2.78 6.39 -4.71
CA ASN A 78 3.39 6.41 -3.38
C ASN A 78 2.87 5.28 -2.48
N GLN A 79 1.57 5.00 -2.52
CA GLN A 79 0.98 3.88 -1.78
C GLN A 79 1.54 2.54 -2.26
N MET A 80 1.70 2.35 -3.57
CA MET A 80 2.31 1.13 -4.11
C MET A 80 3.78 0.99 -3.72
N ALA A 81 4.54 2.09 -3.70
CA ALA A 81 5.93 2.09 -3.24
C ALA A 81 6.06 1.64 -1.78
N VAL A 82 5.12 2.07 -0.92
CA VAL A 82 5.09 1.62 0.48
C VAL A 82 4.69 0.14 0.58
N ILE A 83 3.71 -0.33 -0.19
CA ILE A 83 3.33 -1.75 -0.22
C ILE A 83 4.53 -2.59 -0.65
N GLN A 84 5.27 -2.19 -1.69
CA GLN A 84 6.50 -2.88 -2.10
C GLN A 84 7.53 -2.91 -0.97
N GLY A 85 7.79 -1.78 -0.31
CA GLY A 85 8.74 -1.72 0.83
C GLY A 85 8.32 -2.60 2.01
N VAL A 86 7.03 -2.71 2.29
CA VAL A 86 6.51 -3.66 3.30
C VAL A 86 6.74 -5.10 2.85
N VAL A 87 6.42 -5.44 1.59
CA VAL A 87 6.62 -6.80 1.05
C VAL A 87 8.09 -7.19 1.10
N ASP A 88 9.00 -6.32 0.64
CA ASP A 88 10.45 -6.57 0.68
C ASP A 88 10.94 -6.79 2.11
N LYS A 89 10.38 -6.06 3.07
CA LYS A 89 10.75 -6.18 4.47
C LYS A 89 10.25 -7.49 5.09
N ILE A 90 8.97 -7.83 4.90
CA ILE A 90 8.39 -9.05 5.49
C ILE A 90 8.93 -10.33 4.87
N THR A 91 9.40 -10.30 3.63
CA THR A 91 10.03 -11.44 2.94
C THR A 91 11.52 -11.56 3.23
N SER A 92 12.10 -10.64 4.01
CA SER A 92 13.51 -10.71 4.38
C SER A 92 13.78 -11.92 5.29
N PRO A 93 14.92 -12.64 5.14
CA PRO A 93 15.22 -13.85 5.92
C PRO A 93 15.24 -13.62 7.44
N ASP A 94 15.66 -12.44 7.87
CA ASP A 94 15.76 -12.11 9.29
C ASP A 94 14.38 -11.94 9.93
N LEU A 95 13.43 -11.35 9.21
CA LEU A 95 12.08 -11.16 9.69
C LEU A 95 11.30 -12.48 9.66
N LEU A 96 11.45 -13.27 8.61
CA LEU A 96 10.79 -14.56 8.47
C LEU A 96 11.16 -15.54 9.59
N LYS A 97 12.41 -15.54 10.05
CA LYS A 97 12.84 -16.36 11.19
C LYS A 97 12.14 -15.97 12.50
N ASN A 98 11.69 -14.73 12.62
CA ASN A 98 11.07 -14.17 13.81
C ASN A 98 9.59 -13.81 13.59
N TYR A 99 8.94 -14.33 12.54
CA TYR A 99 7.60 -13.90 12.12
C TYR A 99 6.55 -14.04 13.22
N LEU A 100 6.63 -15.09 14.07
CA LEU A 100 5.68 -15.28 15.18
C LEU A 100 5.74 -14.12 16.17
N SER A 101 6.94 -13.70 16.56
CA SER A 101 7.12 -12.56 17.48
C SER A 101 6.62 -11.24 16.85
N VAL A 102 6.81 -11.08 15.55
CA VAL A 102 6.28 -9.92 14.83
C VAL A 102 4.76 -9.97 14.80
N MET A 103 4.15 -11.11 14.46
CA MET A 103 2.69 -11.28 14.44
C MET A 103 2.07 -11.00 15.81
N ASP A 104 2.68 -11.49 16.90
CA ASP A 104 2.21 -11.23 18.26
C ASP A 104 2.26 -9.72 18.58
N SER A 105 3.29 -9.01 18.14
CA SER A 105 3.41 -7.56 18.34
C SER A 105 2.39 -6.73 17.54
N LEU A 106 1.81 -7.33 16.50
CA LEU A 106 0.83 -6.71 15.61
C LEU A 106 -0.62 -7.07 15.97
N GLU A 107 -0.84 -7.82 17.04
CA GLU A 107 -2.19 -8.15 17.50
C GLU A 107 -3.02 -6.88 17.70
N GLY A 108 -4.23 -6.88 17.13
CA GLY A 108 -5.15 -5.73 17.18
C GLY A 108 -4.77 -4.52 16.31
N CYS A 109 -3.67 -4.56 15.55
CA CYS A 109 -3.31 -3.49 14.63
C CYS A 109 -4.07 -3.56 13.31
N PHE A 110 -4.57 -4.73 12.93
CA PHE A 110 -5.30 -4.97 11.68
C PHE A 110 -6.37 -6.05 11.86
N GLU A 111 -7.29 -6.10 10.90
CA GLU A 111 -8.30 -7.15 10.77
C GLU A 111 -8.15 -7.82 9.39
N THR A 112 -8.25 -9.14 9.36
CA THR A 112 -8.20 -9.92 8.12
C THR A 112 -9.06 -11.17 8.24
N ASN A 113 -9.54 -11.66 7.09
CA ASN A 113 -10.16 -12.98 6.98
C ASN A 113 -9.24 -14.02 6.33
N VAL A 114 -7.94 -13.70 6.15
CA VAL A 114 -6.96 -14.69 5.67
C VAL A 114 -6.77 -15.75 6.75
N PRO A 115 -7.03 -17.03 6.47
CA PRO A 115 -6.78 -18.11 7.43
C PRO A 115 -5.30 -18.18 7.82
N TYR A 116 -5.07 -18.50 9.09
CA TYR A 116 -3.70 -18.59 9.63
C TYR A 116 -2.83 -19.64 8.91
N ASP A 117 -3.41 -20.74 8.50
CA ASP A 117 -2.72 -21.81 7.75
C ASP A 117 -2.22 -21.32 6.38
N ILE A 118 -2.95 -20.44 5.70
CA ILE A 118 -2.49 -19.79 4.46
C ILE A 118 -1.28 -18.88 4.76
N ILE A 119 -1.34 -18.07 5.80
CA ILE A 119 -0.21 -17.20 6.18
C ILE A 119 1.00 -18.08 6.52
N ALA A 120 0.82 -19.13 7.31
CA ALA A 120 1.88 -20.03 7.70
C ALA A 120 2.50 -20.81 6.51
N SER A 121 1.68 -21.18 5.50
CA SER A 121 2.20 -21.81 4.28
C SER A 121 3.04 -20.84 3.45
N LEU A 122 2.57 -19.62 3.25
CA LEU A 122 3.31 -18.58 2.52
C LEU A 122 4.67 -18.28 3.17
N VAL A 123 4.71 -18.20 4.51
CA VAL A 123 5.97 -18.00 5.24
C VAL A 123 6.92 -19.18 5.06
N ARG A 124 6.39 -20.41 5.11
CA ARG A 124 7.20 -21.62 4.91
C ARG A 124 7.75 -21.70 3.50
N ASP A 125 6.91 -21.48 2.49
CA ASP A 125 7.29 -21.49 1.09
C ASP A 125 8.40 -20.45 0.82
N GLN A 126 8.27 -19.26 1.41
CA GLN A 126 9.28 -18.21 1.29
C GLN A 126 10.60 -18.58 1.98
N LEU A 127 10.57 -19.28 3.12
CA LEU A 127 11.78 -19.77 3.81
C LEU A 127 12.48 -20.88 3.04
N ASP A 128 11.72 -21.75 2.39
CA ASP A 128 12.23 -22.91 1.66
C ASP A 128 12.76 -22.55 0.26
N GLU A 129 12.01 -21.72 -0.46
CA GLU A 129 12.34 -21.36 -1.85
C GLU A 129 13.17 -20.08 -1.95
N GLY A 130 13.00 -19.17 -0.99
CA GLY A 130 13.59 -17.82 -1.04
C GLY A 130 13.00 -16.98 -2.19
N GLY A 131 13.76 -15.96 -2.58
CA GLY A 131 13.39 -15.10 -3.71
C GLY A 131 12.77 -13.77 -3.29
N SER A 132 12.54 -12.92 -4.28
CA SER A 132 11.89 -11.61 -4.12
C SER A 132 10.48 -11.63 -4.70
N TRP A 133 9.55 -11.01 -4.01
CA TRP A 133 8.19 -10.83 -4.51
C TRP A 133 8.11 -9.54 -5.31
N GLN A 134 7.52 -9.62 -6.50
CA GLN A 134 7.27 -8.45 -7.32
C GLN A 134 5.81 -8.01 -7.14
N VAL A 135 5.62 -6.78 -6.70
CA VAL A 135 4.29 -6.16 -6.63
C VAL A 135 3.97 -5.53 -7.98
N LEU A 136 2.99 -6.11 -8.68
CA LEU A 136 2.46 -5.54 -9.92
C LEU A 136 1.28 -4.62 -9.59
N SER A 137 1.38 -3.36 -9.99
CA SER A 137 0.35 -2.36 -9.76
C SER A 137 -0.42 -2.06 -11.04
N TYR A 138 -1.75 -2.15 -10.94
CA TYR A 138 -2.65 -1.72 -11.99
C TYR A 138 -3.57 -0.63 -11.44
N SER A 139 -3.67 0.49 -12.13
CA SER A 139 -4.62 1.54 -11.82
C SER A 139 -5.71 1.60 -12.88
N VAL A 140 -6.95 1.73 -12.44
CA VAL A 140 -8.06 2.02 -13.35
C VAL A 140 -7.99 3.51 -13.67
N ASP A 141 -7.81 3.83 -14.93
CA ASP A 141 -7.83 5.21 -15.40
C ASP A 141 -9.24 5.60 -15.88
N GLY A 142 -9.49 6.90 -15.94
CA GLY A 142 -10.76 7.44 -16.37
C GLY A 142 -10.68 8.94 -16.62
N THR A 143 -11.75 9.49 -17.16
CA THR A 143 -11.89 10.94 -17.35
C THR A 143 -12.53 11.56 -16.13
N GLY A 144 -11.90 12.64 -15.61
CA GLY A 144 -12.50 13.43 -14.54
C GLY A 144 -13.73 14.19 -15.02
N ASP A 145 -14.82 14.12 -14.29
CA ASP A 145 -16.07 14.81 -14.61
C ASP A 145 -16.80 15.22 -13.34
N ASN A 146 -17.66 16.25 -13.45
CA ASN A 146 -18.54 16.68 -12.37
C ASN A 146 -19.92 16.03 -12.57
N GLN A 147 -20.19 15.00 -11.81
CA GLN A 147 -21.44 14.25 -11.87
C GLN A 147 -22.12 14.21 -10.51
N LYS A 148 -23.41 13.88 -10.52
CA LYS A 148 -24.15 13.56 -9.31
C LYS A 148 -24.11 12.04 -9.07
N PRO A 149 -23.20 11.54 -8.21
CA PRO A 149 -23.12 10.12 -7.92
C PRO A 149 -24.44 9.62 -7.29
N TYR A 150 -24.75 8.34 -7.52
CA TYR A 150 -25.97 7.71 -6.97
C TYR A 150 -26.07 7.82 -5.45
N SER A 151 -24.92 7.80 -4.75
CA SER A 151 -24.84 7.85 -3.29
C SER A 151 -24.81 9.26 -2.69
N MET A 152 -24.83 10.31 -3.54
CA MET A 152 -24.70 11.71 -3.09
C MET A 152 -25.85 12.58 -3.58
N SER A 153 -26.32 13.49 -2.74
CA SER A 153 -27.34 14.47 -3.10
C SER A 153 -26.81 15.67 -3.91
N GLN A 154 -25.49 15.88 -3.90
CA GLN A 154 -24.80 17.00 -4.53
C GLN A 154 -23.90 16.53 -5.67
N THR A 155 -23.62 17.44 -6.61
CA THR A 155 -22.60 17.23 -7.66
C THR A 155 -21.22 17.13 -7.04
N ALA A 156 -20.47 16.11 -7.40
CA ALA A 156 -19.08 15.90 -6.97
C ALA A 156 -18.18 15.65 -8.19
N TYR A 157 -16.90 16.02 -8.06
CA TYR A 157 -15.90 15.64 -9.03
C TYR A 157 -15.63 14.14 -8.88
N VAL A 158 -15.82 13.38 -9.94
CA VAL A 158 -15.66 11.92 -9.99
C VAL A 158 -14.78 11.51 -11.13
N THR A 159 -14.11 10.39 -11.00
CA THR A 159 -13.41 9.75 -12.13
C THR A 159 -14.35 8.75 -12.77
N VAL A 160 -14.72 9.01 -14.03
CA VAL A 160 -15.50 8.07 -14.83
C VAL A 160 -14.52 7.07 -15.44
N SER A 161 -14.50 5.86 -14.91
CA SER A 161 -13.60 4.80 -15.37
C SER A 161 -13.96 4.33 -16.79
N TYR A 162 -12.95 4.00 -17.59
CA TYR A 162 -13.18 3.30 -18.84
C TYR A 162 -13.70 1.88 -18.55
N THR A 163 -14.78 1.49 -19.22
CA THR A 163 -15.54 0.26 -18.94
C THR A 163 -14.86 -1.03 -19.39
N HIS A 164 -13.67 -0.98 -19.99
CA HIS A 164 -12.94 -2.16 -20.46
C HIS A 164 -11.54 -2.19 -19.86
N LEU A 165 -11.38 -3.02 -18.82
CA LEU A 165 -10.07 -3.48 -18.35
C LEU A 165 -9.65 -4.68 -19.21
N THR A 166 -8.78 -4.44 -20.17
CA THR A 166 -7.97 -5.52 -20.75
C THR A 166 -6.76 -5.71 -19.85
N LEU A 167 -6.79 -6.72 -18.99
CA LEU A 167 -5.58 -7.16 -18.31
C LEU A 167 -4.61 -7.69 -19.37
N PRO A 168 -3.32 -7.33 -19.32
CA PRO A 168 -2.35 -7.95 -20.21
C PRO A 168 -2.32 -9.44 -19.92
N THR A 169 -2.62 -10.24 -20.95
CA THR A 169 -2.39 -11.69 -20.93
C THR A 169 -0.89 -11.91 -21.02
N THR A 170 -0.30 -12.44 -19.96
CA THR A 170 1.07 -12.97 -19.96
C THR A 170 1.16 -14.24 -20.77
#